data_0ecd50565ae43c5b9cf86dac753f601a
#
_entry.id   0ecd50565ae43c5b9cf86dac753f601a
#
_cell.length_a   1.000
_cell.length_b   1.000
_cell.length_c   1.000
_cell.angle_alpha   90.00
_cell.angle_beta   90.00
_cell.angle_gamma   90.00
#
_symmetry.space_group_name_H-M   'P 1'
#
loop_
_entity.id
_entity.type
_entity.pdbx_description
1 polymer ?
#
loop_
_entity_poly.entity_id
_entity_poly.type
_entity_poly.pdbx_seq_one_letter_code
_entity_poly.pdbx_strand_id
1 'polypeptide(L)'
;YFLMLLHGMFSYSLAVTFDSASYIKTFGLTEGLLSDSVWYGLIILTVLVAIAAQGERLLFKVSGPMVIVKFGIIVLLGIVMVPYWNFANISAFPDFLPFLRDVFLTLPFTLFSILFVQILSPMNIAYRRLEKDKRVATYRAVRANRVAYIILAVAVLFFAFSFTFSISHDQAVSAFEQNISALAIAAQVIPGS
;
A
#
# COMPACT_ATOMS: atom_id res chain seq x y z
N TYR A 1 -20.38 -3.37 -9.26
CA TYR A 1 -19.12 -2.75 -9.73
C TYR A 1 -19.02 -1.27 -9.37
N PHE A 2 -20.05 -0.45 -9.67
CA PHE A 2 -20.06 0.99 -9.34
C PHE A 2 -19.90 1.27 -7.85
N LEU A 3 -20.65 0.61 -6.98
CA LEU A 3 -20.53 0.74 -5.52
C LEU A 3 -19.16 0.34 -5.01
N MET A 4 -18.54 -0.67 -5.60
CA MET A 4 -17.19 -1.11 -5.26
C MET A 4 -16.15 -0.07 -5.65
N LEU A 5 -16.29 0.55 -6.83
CA LEU A 5 -15.44 1.67 -7.24
C LEU A 5 -15.59 2.87 -6.32
N LEU A 6 -16.84 3.24 -5.99
CA LEU A 6 -17.12 4.35 -5.09
C LEU A 6 -16.50 4.13 -3.70
N HIS A 7 -16.68 2.93 -3.15
CA HIS A 7 -16.07 2.56 -1.86
C HIS A 7 -14.54 2.61 -1.92
N GLY A 8 -13.96 2.12 -3.03
CA GLY A 8 -12.52 2.19 -3.25
C GLY A 8 -11.99 3.62 -3.31
N MET A 9 -12.65 4.47 -4.08
CA MET A 9 -12.26 5.88 -4.17
C MET A 9 -12.31 6.57 -2.79
N PHE A 10 -13.35 6.30 -2.01
CA PHE A 10 -13.48 6.83 -0.65
C PHE A 10 -12.37 6.33 0.27
N SER A 11 -12.13 5.04 0.32
CA SER A 11 -11.09 4.44 1.16
C SER A 11 -9.68 4.91 0.80
N TYR A 12 -9.36 4.98 -0.49
CA TYR A 12 -8.06 5.50 -0.94
C TYR A 12 -7.90 7.00 -0.68
N SER A 13 -8.96 7.78 -0.81
CA SER A 13 -8.94 9.21 -0.50
C SER A 13 -8.64 9.45 0.97
N LEU A 14 -9.28 8.70 1.86
CA LEU A 14 -9.00 8.74 3.29
C LEU A 14 -7.56 8.32 3.58
N ALA A 15 -7.11 7.18 3.05
CA ALA A 15 -5.75 6.69 3.27
C ALA A 15 -4.70 7.71 2.84
N VAL A 16 -4.82 8.30 1.65
CA VAL A 16 -3.88 9.33 1.16
C VAL A 16 -3.87 10.56 2.06
N THR A 17 -5.05 11.00 2.52
CA THR A 17 -5.16 12.17 3.40
C THR A 17 -4.53 11.91 4.76
N PHE A 18 -4.81 10.78 5.39
CA PHE A 18 -4.26 10.41 6.69
C PHE A 18 -2.77 10.12 6.63
N ASP A 19 -2.32 9.30 5.68
CA ASP A 19 -0.90 8.93 5.56
C ASP A 19 -0.04 10.16 5.28
N SER A 20 -0.46 11.03 4.34
CA SER A 20 0.30 12.24 4.03
C SER A 20 0.38 13.18 5.23
N ALA A 21 -0.70 13.37 5.98
CA ALA A 21 -0.71 14.18 7.20
C ALA A 21 0.17 13.60 8.29
N SER A 22 0.14 12.27 8.47
CA SER A 22 0.97 11.55 9.43
C SER A 22 2.46 11.71 9.10
N TYR A 23 2.85 11.59 7.82
CA TYR A 23 4.24 11.81 7.41
C TYR A 23 4.70 13.24 7.65
N ILE A 24 3.90 14.25 7.29
CA ILE A 24 4.23 15.66 7.51
C ILE A 24 4.47 15.93 9.01
N LYS A 25 3.63 15.36 9.88
CA LYS A 25 3.82 15.45 11.34
C LYS A 25 5.09 14.72 11.80
N THR A 26 5.35 13.50 11.31
CA THR A 26 6.52 12.70 11.67
C THR A 26 7.83 13.40 11.28
N PHE A 27 7.85 14.13 10.16
CA PHE A 27 8.98 14.96 9.77
C PHE A 27 9.09 16.30 10.54
N GLY A 28 8.23 16.54 11.54
CA GLY A 28 8.26 17.74 12.37
C GLY A 28 7.84 19.03 11.65
N LEU A 29 7.19 18.92 10.50
CA LEU A 29 6.73 20.10 9.72
C LEU A 29 5.46 20.73 10.31
N THR A 30 4.70 19.97 11.10
CA THR A 30 3.49 20.43 11.79
C THR A 30 3.37 19.81 13.17
N GLU A 31 2.84 20.55 14.13
CA GLU A 31 2.59 20.05 15.50
C GLU A 31 1.36 19.15 15.57
N GLY A 32 0.33 19.44 14.77
CA GLY A 32 -0.93 18.68 14.70
C GLY A 32 -1.06 17.85 13.42
N LEU A 33 -2.05 16.94 13.40
CA LEU A 33 -2.42 16.21 12.19
C LEU A 33 -3.18 17.12 11.24
N LEU A 34 -2.63 17.35 10.06
CA LEU A 34 -3.31 18.15 9.02
C LEU A 34 -4.61 17.50 8.53
N SER A 35 -4.76 16.19 8.69
CA SER A 35 -5.99 15.45 8.36
C SER A 35 -7.20 15.86 9.20
N ASP A 36 -7.00 16.53 10.34
CA ASP A 36 -8.09 17.07 11.15
C ASP A 36 -8.80 18.25 10.46
N SER A 37 -8.13 18.85 9.47
CA SER A 37 -8.69 19.90 8.64
C SER A 37 -9.30 19.35 7.36
N VAL A 38 -10.59 19.59 7.16
CA VAL A 38 -11.29 19.25 5.91
C VAL A 38 -10.64 19.89 4.68
N TRP A 39 -10.10 21.08 4.84
CA TRP A 39 -9.43 21.83 3.76
C TRP A 39 -8.18 21.12 3.25
N TYR A 40 -7.42 20.49 4.14
CA TYR A 40 -6.23 19.72 3.76
C TYR A 40 -6.59 18.58 2.82
N GLY A 41 -7.59 17.77 3.19
CA GLY A 41 -8.08 16.68 2.36
C GLY A 41 -8.59 17.15 1.01
N LEU A 42 -9.38 18.24 0.99
CA LEU A 42 -9.89 18.85 -0.24
C LEU A 42 -8.76 19.32 -1.17
N ILE A 43 -7.76 20.01 -0.65
CA ILE A 43 -6.64 20.51 -1.45
C ILE A 43 -5.84 19.34 -2.04
N ILE A 44 -5.44 18.36 -1.22
CA ILE A 44 -4.68 17.20 -1.69
C ILE A 44 -5.44 16.43 -2.77
N LEU A 45 -6.71 16.11 -2.52
CA LEU A 45 -7.52 15.36 -3.48
C LEU A 45 -7.73 16.16 -4.77
N THR A 46 -7.97 17.47 -4.67
CA THR A 46 -8.13 18.33 -5.85
C THR A 46 -6.85 18.35 -6.69
N VAL A 47 -5.68 18.46 -6.06
CA VAL A 47 -4.39 18.44 -6.76
C VAL A 47 -4.16 17.08 -7.44
N LEU A 48 -4.43 15.98 -6.76
CA LEU A 48 -4.30 14.64 -7.33
C LEU A 48 -5.24 14.40 -8.50
N VAL A 49 -6.50 14.84 -8.38
CA VAL A 49 -7.49 14.76 -9.46
C VAL A 49 -7.08 15.64 -10.64
N ALA A 50 -6.58 16.86 -10.40
CA ALA A 50 -6.09 17.75 -11.44
C ALA A 50 -4.89 17.13 -12.19
N ILE A 51 -3.97 16.47 -11.50
CA ILE A 51 -2.85 15.75 -12.13
C ILE A 51 -3.38 14.58 -12.96
N ALA A 52 -4.30 13.80 -12.41
CA ALA A 52 -4.89 12.64 -13.11
C ALA A 52 -5.70 13.06 -14.34
N ALA A 53 -6.38 14.21 -14.29
CA ALA A 53 -7.18 14.74 -15.39
C ALA A 53 -6.34 15.23 -16.60
N GLN A 54 -5.02 15.44 -16.43
CA GLN A 54 -4.15 15.83 -17.54
C GLN A 54 -3.86 14.71 -18.55
N GLY A 55 -4.36 13.51 -18.28
CA GLY A 55 -4.36 12.40 -19.23
C GLY A 55 -3.44 11.24 -18.88
N GLU A 56 -3.75 10.10 -19.49
CA GLU A 56 -3.07 8.81 -19.25
C GLU A 56 -1.55 8.87 -19.43
N ARG A 57 -1.06 9.67 -20.40
CA ARG A 57 0.38 9.75 -20.71
C ARG A 57 1.19 10.35 -19.56
N LEU A 58 0.69 11.42 -18.92
CA LEU A 58 1.35 12.02 -17.75
C LEU A 58 1.26 11.10 -16.56
N LEU A 59 0.10 10.51 -16.33
CA LEU A 59 -0.13 9.56 -15.25
C LEU A 59 0.87 8.39 -15.31
N PHE A 60 1.03 7.75 -16.47
CA PHE A 60 1.99 6.64 -16.63
C PHE A 60 3.45 7.09 -16.52
N LYS A 61 3.77 8.30 -16.99
CA LYS A 61 5.11 8.85 -16.89
C LYS A 61 5.53 9.10 -15.44
N VAL A 62 4.61 9.51 -14.59
CA VAL A 62 4.87 9.81 -13.17
C VAL A 62 4.72 8.55 -12.31
N SER A 63 3.66 7.76 -12.52
CA SER A 63 3.37 6.59 -11.68
C SER A 63 4.41 5.48 -11.84
N GLY A 64 4.97 5.29 -13.03
CA GLY A 64 5.98 4.25 -13.26
C GLY A 64 7.19 4.37 -12.33
N PRO A 65 7.94 5.48 -12.36
CA PRO A 65 9.05 5.71 -11.42
C PRO A 65 8.63 5.67 -9.96
N MET A 66 7.48 6.26 -9.61
CA MET A 66 6.97 6.25 -8.22
C MET A 66 6.72 4.83 -7.71
N VAL A 67 6.17 3.94 -8.53
CA VAL A 67 5.96 2.54 -8.15
C VAL A 67 7.28 1.83 -7.88
N ILE A 68 8.30 2.06 -8.70
CA ILE A 68 9.63 1.46 -8.52
C ILE A 68 10.27 1.98 -7.22
N VAL A 69 10.20 3.29 -6.96
CA VAL A 69 10.72 3.89 -5.73
C VAL A 69 9.99 3.34 -4.51
N LYS A 70 8.66 3.33 -4.53
CA LYS A 70 7.84 2.79 -3.44
C LYS A 70 8.15 1.32 -3.18
N PHE A 71 8.26 0.51 -4.23
CA PHE A 71 8.62 -0.89 -4.13
C PHE A 71 10.02 -1.07 -3.52
N GLY A 72 11.00 -0.29 -3.99
CA GLY A 72 12.35 -0.29 -3.45
C GLY A 72 12.40 0.07 -1.96
N ILE A 73 11.63 1.07 -1.54
CA ILE A 73 11.51 1.46 -0.12
C ILE A 73 10.94 0.33 0.73
N ILE A 74 9.86 -0.34 0.28
CA ILE A 74 9.24 -1.45 1.01
C ILE A 74 10.23 -2.61 1.18
N VAL A 75 10.94 -2.98 0.11
CA VAL A 75 11.94 -4.05 0.16
C VAL A 75 13.13 -3.65 1.06
N LEU A 76 13.60 -2.41 0.93
CA LEU A 76 14.69 -1.89 1.75
C LEU A 76 14.33 -1.90 3.23
N LEU A 77 13.17 -1.39 3.59
CA LEU A 77 12.68 -1.41 4.98
C LEU A 77 12.59 -2.84 5.51
N GLY A 78 12.03 -3.75 4.71
CA GLY A 78 11.98 -5.17 5.08
C GLY A 78 13.37 -5.75 5.38
N ILE A 79 14.39 -5.44 4.56
CA ILE A 79 15.76 -5.91 4.75
C ILE A 79 16.40 -5.28 6.00
N VAL A 80 16.22 -3.97 6.19
CA VAL A 80 16.78 -3.25 7.35
C VAL A 80 16.19 -3.74 8.67
N MET A 81 14.96 -4.24 8.65
CA MET A 81 14.30 -4.81 9.83
C MET A 81 14.77 -6.23 10.19
N VAL A 82 15.40 -6.97 9.27
CA VAL A 82 15.85 -8.38 9.51
C VAL A 82 16.73 -8.52 10.76
N PRO A 83 17.71 -7.64 11.04
CA PRO A 83 18.54 -7.74 12.25
C PRO A 83 17.75 -7.60 13.56
N TYR A 84 16.57 -7.02 13.53
CA TYR A 84 15.70 -6.79 14.69
C TYR A 84 14.62 -7.86 14.85
N TRP A 85 14.67 -8.93 14.07
CA TRP A 85 13.73 -10.02 14.18
C TRP A 85 13.82 -10.69 15.55
N ASN A 86 12.71 -10.71 16.24
CA ASN A 86 12.53 -11.41 17.50
C ASN A 86 11.32 -12.34 17.38
N PHE A 87 11.57 -13.63 17.30
CA PHE A 87 10.49 -14.63 17.17
C PHE A 87 9.60 -14.70 18.42
N ALA A 88 10.05 -14.17 19.57
CA ALA A 88 9.21 -14.05 20.77
C ALA A 88 8.06 -13.03 20.59
N ASN A 89 8.13 -12.13 19.59
CA ASN A 89 7.05 -11.23 19.26
C ASN A 89 5.82 -11.97 18.69
N ILE A 90 6.02 -13.18 18.16
CA ILE A 90 4.92 -14.10 17.88
C ILE A 90 4.58 -14.79 19.19
N SER A 91 3.83 -14.12 20.05
CA SER A 91 3.18 -14.75 21.19
C SER A 91 2.23 -15.85 20.71
N ALA A 92 1.89 -16.79 21.58
CA ALA A 92 1.10 -18.00 21.30
C ALA A 92 0.08 -17.83 20.15
N PHE A 93 -0.03 -18.85 19.32
CA PHE A 93 -1.05 -18.88 18.27
C PHE A 93 -2.41 -18.51 18.89
N PRO A 94 -3.13 -17.56 18.29
CA PRO A 94 -4.45 -17.17 18.78
C PRO A 94 -5.38 -18.38 18.77
N ASP A 95 -6.33 -18.42 19.68
CA ASP A 95 -7.37 -19.45 19.66
C ASP A 95 -8.03 -19.49 18.28
N PHE A 96 -8.31 -20.69 17.81
CA PHE A 96 -8.76 -20.91 16.43
C PHE A 96 -10.02 -20.08 16.06
N LEU A 97 -10.94 -19.96 16.97
CA LEU A 97 -12.22 -19.24 16.72
C LEU A 97 -12.04 -17.72 16.59
N PRO A 98 -11.31 -17.01 17.49
CA PRO A 98 -10.94 -15.62 17.30
C PRO A 98 -10.13 -15.39 16.02
N PHE A 99 -9.15 -16.25 15.74
CA PHE A 99 -8.35 -16.16 14.52
C PHE A 99 -9.22 -16.23 13.26
N LEU A 100 -10.14 -17.20 13.20
CA LEU A 100 -11.03 -17.37 12.06
C LEU A 100 -11.95 -16.14 11.88
N ARG A 101 -12.49 -15.61 12.98
CA ARG A 101 -13.29 -14.38 12.97
C ARG A 101 -12.49 -13.20 12.39
N ASP A 102 -11.25 -13.01 12.84
CA ASP A 102 -10.43 -11.89 12.40
C ASP A 102 -10.02 -12.04 10.93
N VAL A 103 -9.74 -13.26 10.47
CA VAL A 103 -9.54 -13.56 9.05
C VAL A 103 -10.78 -13.19 8.23
N PHE A 104 -11.99 -13.56 8.67
CA PHE A 104 -13.22 -13.20 7.96
C PHE A 104 -13.49 -11.69 7.96
N LEU A 105 -13.18 -10.98 9.05
CA LEU A 105 -13.35 -9.53 9.13
C LEU A 105 -12.36 -8.78 8.22
N THR A 106 -11.13 -9.28 8.10
CA THR A 106 -10.09 -8.67 7.25
C THR A 106 -10.14 -9.11 5.79
N LEU A 107 -10.83 -10.23 5.49
CA LEU A 107 -10.92 -10.80 4.15
C LEU A 107 -11.46 -9.81 3.09
N PRO A 108 -12.54 -9.04 3.33
CA PRO A 108 -13.02 -8.04 2.37
C PRO A 108 -11.97 -6.98 2.05
N PHE A 109 -11.20 -6.52 3.05
CA PHE A 109 -10.11 -5.56 2.88
C PHE A 109 -8.95 -6.15 2.08
N THR A 110 -8.58 -7.39 2.38
CA THR A 110 -7.53 -8.13 1.66
C THR A 110 -7.92 -8.39 0.22
N LEU A 111 -9.16 -8.85 -0.04
CA LEU A 111 -9.68 -9.03 -1.40
C LEU A 111 -9.67 -7.73 -2.17
N PHE A 112 -10.06 -6.62 -1.54
CA PHE A 112 -10.05 -5.30 -2.16
C PHE A 112 -8.63 -4.86 -2.55
N SER A 113 -7.63 -5.15 -1.72
CA SER A 113 -6.23 -4.85 -1.99
C SER A 113 -5.65 -5.68 -3.15
N ILE A 114 -6.19 -6.88 -3.40
CA ILE A 114 -5.75 -7.79 -4.46
C ILE A 114 -6.49 -7.54 -5.79
N LEU A 115 -7.61 -6.83 -5.78
CA LEU A 115 -8.44 -6.59 -6.97
C LEU A 115 -7.82 -5.60 -7.96
N PHE A 116 -6.73 -6.02 -8.60
CA PHE A 116 -6.09 -5.30 -9.72
C PHE A 116 -6.85 -5.43 -11.05
N VAL A 117 -8.06 -5.95 -11.05
CA VAL A 117 -8.88 -6.16 -12.26
C VAL A 117 -9.03 -4.88 -13.08
N GLN A 118 -9.04 -3.74 -12.42
CA GLN A 118 -9.16 -2.42 -13.06
C GLN A 118 -7.95 -2.07 -13.93
N ILE A 119 -6.75 -2.56 -13.57
CA ILE A 119 -5.48 -2.28 -14.29
C ILE A 119 -5.30 -3.23 -15.48
N LEU A 120 -5.94 -4.39 -15.47
CA LEU A 120 -5.82 -5.38 -16.54
C LEU A 120 -6.33 -4.87 -17.89
N SER A 121 -7.41 -4.09 -17.89
CA SER A 121 -8.01 -3.57 -19.12
C SER A 121 -7.11 -2.55 -19.83
N PRO A 122 -6.64 -1.48 -19.19
CA PRO A 122 -5.69 -0.53 -19.78
C PRO A 122 -4.40 -1.21 -20.25
N MET A 123 -3.86 -2.13 -19.47
CA MET A 123 -2.66 -2.88 -19.83
C MET A 123 -2.86 -3.74 -21.08
N ASN A 124 -3.97 -4.46 -21.18
CA ASN A 124 -4.29 -5.25 -22.35
C ASN A 124 -4.46 -4.37 -23.61
N ILE A 125 -5.07 -3.19 -23.48
CA ILE A 125 -5.18 -2.20 -24.55
C ILE A 125 -3.80 -1.73 -24.98
N ALA A 126 -2.90 -1.41 -24.04
CA ALA A 126 -1.54 -0.97 -24.36
C ALA A 126 -0.75 -2.05 -25.12
N TYR A 127 -0.81 -3.30 -24.69
CA TYR A 127 -0.17 -4.40 -25.40
C TYR A 127 -0.76 -4.65 -26.80
N ARG A 128 -2.07 -4.47 -26.98
CA ARG A 128 -2.73 -4.59 -28.29
C ARG A 128 -2.34 -3.47 -29.26
N ARG A 129 -1.95 -2.31 -28.75
CA ARG A 129 -1.41 -1.22 -29.62
C ARG A 129 0.02 -1.51 -30.10
N LEU A 130 0.79 -2.26 -29.29
CA LEU A 130 2.19 -2.60 -29.61
C LEU A 130 2.32 -3.86 -30.48
N GLU A 131 1.38 -4.78 -30.38
CA GLU A 131 1.43 -6.09 -31.03
C GLU A 131 0.20 -6.29 -31.94
N LYS A 132 0.44 -6.61 -33.22
CA LYS A 132 -0.60 -6.81 -34.22
C LYS A 132 -1.43 -8.09 -33.95
N ASP A 133 -0.77 -9.14 -33.46
CA ASP A 133 -1.45 -10.39 -33.12
C ASP A 133 -2.10 -10.29 -31.74
N LYS A 134 -3.44 -10.36 -31.73
CA LYS A 134 -4.24 -10.26 -30.49
C LYS A 134 -3.93 -11.38 -29.48
N ARG A 135 -3.57 -12.58 -29.94
CA ARG A 135 -3.24 -13.70 -29.05
C ARG A 135 -1.90 -13.46 -28.35
N VAL A 136 -0.91 -13.02 -29.13
CA VAL A 136 0.40 -12.68 -28.58
C VAL A 136 0.32 -11.49 -27.62
N ALA A 137 -0.43 -10.44 -27.97
CA ALA A 137 -0.67 -9.30 -27.10
C ALA A 137 -1.29 -9.72 -25.75
N THR A 138 -2.35 -10.53 -25.80
CA THR A 138 -3.01 -11.02 -24.59
C THR A 138 -2.09 -11.91 -23.76
N TYR A 139 -1.34 -12.82 -24.38
CA TYR A 139 -0.38 -13.68 -23.68
C TYR A 139 0.69 -12.87 -22.95
N ARG A 140 1.27 -11.86 -23.62
CA ARG A 140 2.28 -10.97 -23.02
C ARG A 140 1.72 -10.17 -21.88
N ALA A 141 0.50 -9.62 -22.00
CA ALA A 141 -0.19 -8.89 -20.94
C ALA A 141 -0.43 -9.78 -19.70
N VAL A 142 -0.96 -10.98 -19.89
CA VAL A 142 -1.21 -11.93 -18.81
C VAL A 142 0.10 -12.37 -18.13
N ARG A 143 1.14 -12.65 -18.91
CA ARG A 143 2.46 -13.02 -18.39
C ARG A 143 3.07 -11.90 -17.56
N ALA A 144 3.05 -10.66 -18.07
CA ALA A 144 3.57 -9.50 -17.35
C ALA A 144 2.83 -9.29 -16.02
N ASN A 145 1.50 -9.38 -16.06
CA ASN A 145 0.69 -9.25 -14.84
C ASN A 145 0.98 -10.36 -13.83
N ARG A 146 1.12 -11.61 -14.28
CA ARG A 146 1.46 -12.74 -13.39
C ARG A 146 2.80 -12.53 -12.71
N VAL A 147 3.82 -12.12 -13.46
CA VAL A 147 5.17 -11.86 -12.92
C VAL A 147 5.11 -10.71 -11.93
N ALA A 148 4.47 -9.60 -12.28
CA ALA A 148 4.30 -8.45 -11.39
C ALA A 148 3.57 -8.84 -10.09
N TYR A 149 2.50 -9.63 -10.19
CA TYR A 149 1.77 -10.14 -9.03
C TYR A 149 2.63 -10.99 -8.10
N ILE A 150 3.41 -11.92 -8.65
CA ILE A 150 4.30 -12.79 -7.86
C ILE A 150 5.36 -11.94 -7.13
N ILE A 151 6.00 -11.02 -7.84
CA ILE A 151 7.02 -10.14 -7.26
C ILE A 151 6.41 -9.30 -6.14
N LEU A 152 5.24 -8.71 -6.39
CA LEU A 152 4.54 -7.90 -5.39
C LEU A 152 4.12 -8.74 -4.18
N ALA A 153 3.55 -9.91 -4.39
CA ALA A 153 3.13 -10.82 -3.31
C ALA A 153 4.31 -11.22 -2.43
N VAL A 154 5.44 -11.61 -3.04
CA VAL A 154 6.65 -11.96 -2.29
C VAL A 154 7.18 -10.76 -1.49
N ALA A 155 7.23 -9.57 -2.08
CA ALA A 155 7.72 -8.38 -1.39
C ALA A 155 6.82 -7.95 -0.23
N VAL A 156 5.49 -7.98 -0.43
CA VAL A 156 4.52 -7.65 0.61
C VAL A 156 4.56 -8.65 1.75
N LEU A 157 4.62 -9.95 1.45
CA LEU A 157 4.75 -10.99 2.47
C LEU A 157 6.07 -10.85 3.24
N PHE A 158 7.18 -10.61 2.54
CA PHE A 158 8.47 -10.38 3.17
C PHE A 158 8.43 -9.17 4.11
N PHE A 159 7.86 -8.06 3.67
CA PHE A 159 7.70 -6.87 4.51
C PHE A 159 6.78 -7.14 5.70
N ALA A 160 5.64 -7.81 5.49
CA ALA A 160 4.71 -8.15 6.56
C ALA A 160 5.36 -9.04 7.64
N PHE A 161 6.12 -10.06 7.22
CA PHE A 161 6.88 -10.89 8.17
C PHE A 161 7.96 -10.08 8.89
N SER A 162 8.73 -9.26 8.16
CA SER A 162 9.75 -8.42 8.79
C SER A 162 9.15 -7.47 9.81
N PHE A 163 7.99 -6.88 9.50
CA PHE A 163 7.27 -6.01 10.40
C PHE A 163 6.80 -6.76 11.65
N THR A 164 6.13 -7.91 11.48
CA THR A 164 5.59 -8.71 12.57
C THR A 164 6.67 -9.23 13.52
N PHE A 165 7.83 -9.61 12.98
CA PHE A 165 8.93 -10.10 13.81
C PHE A 165 9.69 -8.99 14.51
N SER A 166 9.75 -7.78 13.96
CA SER A 166 10.55 -6.68 14.51
C SER A 166 9.82 -5.79 15.48
N ILE A 167 8.47 -5.78 15.46
CA ILE A 167 7.63 -4.90 16.27
C ILE A 167 6.87 -5.73 17.29
N SER A 168 6.95 -5.32 18.57
CA SER A 168 6.20 -5.97 19.63
C SER A 168 4.72 -5.59 19.57
N HIS A 169 3.87 -6.43 20.16
CA HIS A 169 2.42 -6.15 20.26
C HIS A 169 2.14 -4.80 20.91
N ASP A 170 2.84 -4.50 22.03
CA ASP A 170 2.64 -3.25 22.78
C ASP A 170 3.03 -2.01 21.97
N GLN A 171 4.11 -2.10 21.19
CA GLN A 171 4.51 -1.04 20.26
C GLN A 171 3.46 -0.83 19.18
N ALA A 172 2.90 -1.90 18.64
CA ALA A 172 1.86 -1.82 17.61
C ALA A 172 0.56 -1.20 18.17
N VAL A 173 0.13 -1.60 19.37
CA VAL A 173 -1.05 -1.03 20.04
C VAL A 173 -0.84 0.44 20.36
N SER A 174 0.30 0.81 20.96
CA SER A 174 0.62 2.20 21.28
C SER A 174 0.64 3.10 20.03
N ALA A 175 1.17 2.60 18.94
CA ALA A 175 1.19 3.33 17.68
C ALA A 175 -0.20 3.47 17.05
N PHE A 176 -1.03 2.45 17.17
CA PHE A 176 -2.43 2.51 16.75
C PHE A 176 -3.20 3.59 17.53
N GLU A 177 -3.05 3.64 18.87
CA GLU A 177 -3.66 4.66 19.72
C GLU A 177 -3.20 6.08 19.39
N GLN A 178 -1.94 6.22 18.97
CA GLN A 178 -1.35 7.51 18.57
C GLN A 178 -1.62 7.86 17.10
N ASN A 179 -2.34 7.04 16.35
CA ASN A 179 -2.56 7.18 14.92
C ASN A 179 -1.25 7.30 14.09
N ILE A 180 -0.21 6.58 14.52
CA ILE A 180 1.07 6.53 13.79
C ILE A 180 0.98 5.49 12.68
N SER A 181 1.45 5.83 11.49
CA SER A 181 1.44 4.89 10.36
C SER A 181 2.43 3.73 10.55
N ALA A 182 2.12 2.56 10.00
CA ALA A 182 2.99 1.38 10.06
C ALA A 182 4.42 1.66 9.56
N LEU A 183 4.58 2.49 8.54
CA LEU A 183 5.91 2.88 8.03
C LEU A 183 6.67 3.77 9.01
N ALA A 184 5.99 4.66 9.73
CA ALA A 184 6.62 5.50 10.74
C ALA A 184 7.08 4.68 11.96
N ILE A 185 6.32 3.64 12.34
CA ILE A 185 6.75 2.69 13.38
C ILE A 185 7.99 1.91 12.93
N ALA A 186 8.00 1.43 11.68
CA ALA A 186 9.14 0.73 11.12
C ALA A 186 10.42 1.59 11.16
N ALA A 187 10.28 2.90 10.90
CA ALA A 187 11.40 3.85 11.00
C ALA A 187 11.89 4.04 12.45
N GLN A 188 11.02 4.00 13.44
CA GLN A 188 11.39 4.12 14.86
C GLN A 188 12.17 2.91 15.41
N VAL A 189 12.01 1.73 14.82
CA VAL A 189 12.74 0.51 15.20
C VAL A 189 14.21 0.57 14.75
N ILE A 190 14.52 1.44 13.78
CA ILE A 190 15.87 1.61 13.25
C ILE A 190 16.62 2.65 14.10
N PRO A 191 17.64 2.27 14.88
CA PRO A 191 18.39 3.23 15.71
C PRO A 191 19.11 4.24 14.82
N GLY A 192 18.87 5.53 15.07
CA GLY A 192 19.55 6.64 14.39
C GLY A 192 18.81 7.29 13.23
N SER A 193 17.51 6.99 13.08
CA SER A 193 16.64 7.72 12.14
C SER A 193 15.94 8.90 12.81
#